data_1c4b73fc457d0932a2576eea3f2d3d55
#
_entry.id   1c4b73fc457d0932a2576eea3f2d3d55
#
_cell.length_a   1.000
_cell.length_b   1.000
_cell.length_c   1.000
_cell.angle_alpha   90.00
_cell.angle_beta   90.00
_cell.angle_gamma   90.00
#
_symmetry.space_group_name_H-M   'P 1'
#
loop_
_entity.id
_entity.type
_entity.pdbx_description
1 polymer ?
#
loop_
_entity_poly.entity_id
_entity_poly.type
_entity_poly.pdbx_seq_one_letter_code
_entity_poly.pdbx_strand_id
1 'polypeptide(L)'
;MIEIKDDTIKKTFAYKGEDNTAFLKNEVFWLNYLKGKWVPELLEVGNNYIVTRYYGRDLIEQKYMPDKQQVLDMFSYFREKNVYKLNNALSNMTMNGGQLVAFDWKWARFRTDKYKDFEIFSYEKWISKIDSELVEELKCMI
;
A
#
# COMPACT_ATOMS: atom_id res chain seq x y z
N MET A 1 -2.01 -11.56 12.39
CA MET A 1 -0.95 -11.30 13.37
C MET A 1 0.29 -10.72 12.71
N ILE A 2 0.90 -9.74 13.33
CA ILE A 2 2.11 -9.07 12.81
C ILE A 2 3.25 -9.28 13.80
N GLU A 3 4.39 -9.74 13.30
CA GLU A 3 5.61 -9.92 14.11
C GLU A 3 6.76 -9.17 13.45
N ILE A 4 7.41 -8.29 14.20
CA ILE A 4 8.56 -7.52 13.71
C ILE A 4 9.82 -8.06 14.38
N LYS A 5 10.83 -8.38 13.58
CA LYS A 5 12.12 -8.86 14.07
C LYS A 5 13.23 -8.26 13.20
N ASP A 6 14.11 -7.46 13.83
CA ASP A 6 15.19 -6.77 13.13
C ASP A 6 14.63 -5.89 11.99
N ASP A 7 15.01 -6.16 10.75
CA ASP A 7 14.57 -5.43 9.59
C ASP A 7 13.52 -6.18 8.76
N THR A 8 12.81 -7.14 9.38
CA THR A 8 11.76 -7.91 8.72
C THR A 8 10.45 -7.82 9.46
N ILE A 9 9.36 -8.00 8.74
CA ILE A 9 8.02 -8.07 9.29
C ILE A 9 7.32 -9.30 8.72
N LYS A 10 6.74 -10.12 9.62
CA LYS A 10 5.98 -11.31 9.25
C LYS A 10 4.51 -11.03 9.48
N LYS A 11 3.72 -11.23 8.43
CA LYS A 11 2.26 -11.08 8.47
C LYS A 11 1.61 -12.43 8.28
N THR A 12 0.84 -12.87 9.28
CA THR A 12 0.11 -14.13 9.24
C THR A 12 -1.35 -13.86 8.87
N PHE A 13 -1.88 -14.62 7.92
CA PHE A 13 -3.21 -14.40 7.32
C PHE A 13 -4.30 -15.31 7.91
N ALA A 14 -3.95 -16.34 8.67
CA ALA A 14 -4.93 -17.22 9.31
C ALA A 14 -5.00 -16.91 10.80
N TYR A 15 -6.20 -16.63 11.30
CA TYR A 15 -6.45 -16.46 12.73
C TYR A 15 -7.93 -16.74 13.03
N LYS A 16 -8.21 -17.19 14.26
CA LYS A 16 -9.58 -17.55 14.73
C LYS A 16 -10.29 -18.55 13.82
N GLY A 17 -9.55 -19.50 13.24
CA GLY A 17 -10.12 -20.52 12.37
C GLY A 17 -10.50 -20.07 10.97
N GLU A 18 -10.29 -18.81 10.62
CA GLU A 18 -10.53 -18.30 9.29
C GLU A 18 -9.34 -18.57 8.38
N ASP A 19 -9.61 -18.92 7.12
CA ASP A 19 -8.60 -19.09 6.10
C ASP A 19 -8.57 -17.87 5.19
N ASN A 20 -7.54 -17.05 5.34
CA ASN A 20 -7.35 -15.85 4.54
C ASN A 20 -6.40 -16.07 3.35
N THR A 21 -6.35 -17.29 2.83
CA THR A 21 -5.45 -17.68 1.72
C THR A 21 -5.64 -16.78 0.49
N ALA A 22 -6.87 -16.40 0.20
CA ALA A 22 -7.16 -15.51 -0.94
C ALA A 22 -6.47 -14.14 -0.77
N PHE A 23 -6.48 -13.60 0.44
CA PHE A 23 -5.79 -12.34 0.74
C PHE A 23 -4.28 -12.48 0.61
N LEU A 24 -3.73 -13.58 1.11
CA LEU A 24 -2.30 -13.87 0.99
C LEU A 24 -1.89 -13.93 -0.48
N LYS A 25 -2.59 -14.71 -1.28
CA LYS A 25 -2.30 -14.86 -2.71
C LYS A 25 -2.37 -13.52 -3.45
N ASN A 26 -3.37 -12.71 -3.13
CA ASN A 26 -3.53 -11.40 -3.74
C ASN A 26 -2.37 -10.47 -3.37
N GLU A 27 -1.99 -10.41 -2.10
CA GLU A 27 -0.88 -9.57 -1.66
C GLU A 27 0.44 -10.00 -2.29
N VAL A 28 0.72 -11.31 -2.32
CA VAL A 28 1.92 -11.87 -2.96
C VAL A 28 1.96 -11.50 -4.45
N PHE A 29 0.84 -11.60 -5.14
CA PHE A 29 0.76 -11.22 -6.54
C PHE A 29 1.18 -9.77 -6.75
N TRP A 30 0.62 -8.84 -5.98
CA TRP A 30 0.90 -7.42 -6.16
C TRP A 30 2.31 -7.04 -5.75
N LEU A 31 2.84 -7.62 -4.67
CA LEU A 31 4.23 -7.36 -4.26
C LEU A 31 5.23 -7.82 -5.31
N ASN A 32 4.95 -8.95 -5.98
CA ASN A 32 5.80 -9.42 -7.07
C ASN A 32 5.63 -8.60 -8.34
N TYR A 33 4.40 -8.20 -8.65
CA TYR A 33 4.11 -7.42 -9.86
C TYR A 33 4.67 -6.00 -9.80
N LEU A 34 4.60 -5.37 -8.60
CA LEU A 34 5.02 -3.99 -8.39
C LEU A 34 6.44 -3.86 -7.80
N LYS A 35 7.16 -4.96 -7.68
CA LYS A 35 8.45 -5.01 -6.99
C LYS A 35 9.42 -3.92 -7.46
N GLY A 36 10.23 -3.48 -6.50
CA GLY A 36 11.33 -2.56 -6.79
C GLY A 36 11.01 -1.09 -6.59
N LYS A 37 9.74 -0.70 -6.48
CA LYS A 37 9.39 0.71 -6.28
C LYS A 37 8.03 0.87 -5.62
N TRP A 38 7.97 1.71 -4.58
CA TRP A 38 6.74 2.09 -3.85
C TRP A 38 6.11 0.97 -3.01
N VAL A 39 6.67 -0.24 -3.02
CA VAL A 39 6.14 -1.40 -2.28
C VAL A 39 7.25 -2.07 -1.49
N PRO A 40 6.92 -2.76 -0.38
CA PRO A 40 7.94 -3.46 0.39
C PRO A 40 8.52 -4.65 -0.38
N GLU A 41 9.79 -4.94 -0.11
CA GLU A 41 10.46 -6.11 -0.67
C GLU A 41 9.89 -7.38 -0.04
N LEU A 42 9.42 -8.31 -0.87
CA LEU A 42 8.93 -9.61 -0.43
C LEU A 42 10.12 -10.56 -0.25
N LEU A 43 10.30 -11.09 0.97
CA LEU A 43 11.46 -11.92 1.32
C LEU A 43 11.11 -13.40 1.39
N GLU A 44 9.90 -13.75 1.87
CA GLU A 44 9.50 -15.13 2.05
C GLU A 44 7.99 -15.27 1.96
N VAL A 45 7.52 -16.39 1.43
CA VAL A 45 6.09 -16.73 1.38
C VAL A 45 5.89 -18.12 1.96
N GLY A 46 5.05 -18.24 2.99
CA GLY A 46 4.64 -19.51 3.56
C GLY A 46 3.19 -19.85 3.17
N ASN A 47 2.65 -20.89 3.78
CA ASN A 47 1.27 -21.32 3.51
C ASN A 47 0.24 -20.29 3.97
N ASN A 48 0.49 -19.63 5.09
CA ASN A 48 -0.43 -18.69 5.70
C ASN A 48 0.23 -17.38 6.13
N TYR A 49 1.46 -17.12 5.66
CA TYR A 49 2.19 -15.91 6.04
C TYR A 49 3.08 -15.43 4.91
N ILE A 50 3.45 -14.15 5.00
CA ILE A 50 4.51 -13.55 4.19
C ILE A 50 5.50 -12.85 5.11
N VAL A 51 6.74 -12.73 4.65
CA VAL A 51 7.77 -11.92 5.30
C VAL A 51 8.22 -10.86 4.30
N THR A 52 8.17 -9.61 4.71
CA THR A 52 8.65 -8.50 3.91
C THR A 52 9.71 -7.73 4.70
N ARG A 53 10.45 -6.87 4.01
CA ARG A 53 11.36 -5.95 4.69
C ARG A 53 10.56 -4.95 5.52
N TYR A 54 11.10 -4.61 6.68
CA TYR A 54 10.52 -3.62 7.58
C TYR A 54 11.31 -2.31 7.49
N TYR A 55 10.63 -1.23 7.16
CA TYR A 55 11.26 0.07 6.93
C TYR A 55 11.01 1.06 8.08
N GLY A 56 10.40 0.61 9.16
CA GLY A 56 10.08 1.44 10.30
C GLY A 56 8.58 1.63 10.49
N ARG A 57 8.20 2.47 11.43
CA ARG A 57 6.80 2.74 11.76
C ARG A 57 6.06 3.39 10.61
N ASP A 58 4.73 3.30 10.62
CA ASP A 58 3.91 3.97 9.62
C ASP A 58 3.96 5.51 9.79
N LEU A 59 3.47 6.22 8.78
CA LEU A 59 3.57 7.68 8.75
C LEU A 59 2.71 8.38 9.82
N ILE A 60 1.62 7.74 10.26
CA ILE A 60 0.80 8.28 11.36
C ILE A 60 1.62 8.28 12.65
N GLU A 61 2.24 7.15 12.97
CA GLU A 61 3.07 7.02 14.18
C GLU A 61 4.30 7.93 14.13
N GLN A 62 4.90 8.09 12.95
CA GLN A 62 6.03 8.98 12.74
C GLN A 62 5.64 10.46 12.73
N LYS A 63 4.34 10.77 12.65
CA LYS A 63 3.81 12.14 12.48
C LYS A 63 4.44 12.81 11.26
N TYR A 64 4.65 12.06 10.19
CA TYR A 64 5.26 12.52 8.96
C TYR A 64 4.21 12.68 7.87
N MET A 65 4.28 13.81 7.15
CA MET A 65 3.42 14.07 6.01
C MET A 65 4.26 13.97 4.73
N PRO A 66 3.90 13.08 3.79
CA PRO A 66 4.70 12.93 2.57
C PRO A 66 4.61 14.15 1.67
N ASP A 67 5.66 14.35 0.88
CA ASP A 67 5.76 15.39 -0.11
C ASP A 67 4.74 15.16 -1.24
N LYS A 68 4.10 16.25 -1.69
CA LYS A 68 3.12 16.24 -2.78
C LYS A 68 3.65 15.52 -4.03
N GLN A 69 4.89 15.81 -4.43
CA GLN A 69 5.46 15.21 -5.63
C GLN A 69 5.63 13.70 -5.50
N GLN A 70 6.02 13.21 -4.33
CA GLN A 70 6.12 11.76 -4.10
C GLN A 70 4.76 11.08 -4.21
N VAL A 71 3.70 11.70 -3.68
CA VAL A 71 2.35 11.15 -3.76
C VAL A 71 1.91 11.07 -5.23
N LEU A 72 2.13 12.14 -6.00
CA LEU A 72 1.84 12.15 -7.43
C LEU A 72 2.60 11.05 -8.17
N ASP A 73 3.90 10.92 -7.91
CA ASP A 73 4.75 9.93 -8.57
C ASP A 73 4.29 8.51 -8.25
N MET A 74 3.94 8.25 -6.98
CA MET A 74 3.45 6.95 -6.56
C MET A 74 2.16 6.57 -7.25
N PHE A 75 1.16 7.46 -7.25
CA PHE A 75 -0.12 7.16 -7.89
C PHE A 75 -0.01 7.13 -9.42
N SER A 76 0.89 7.92 -10.02
CA SER A 76 1.18 7.82 -11.44
C SER A 76 1.72 6.44 -11.79
N TYR A 77 2.62 5.91 -10.96
CA TYR A 77 3.15 4.56 -11.13
C TYR A 77 2.05 3.50 -10.99
N PHE A 78 1.18 3.62 -9.97
CA PHE A 78 0.06 2.69 -9.81
C PHE A 78 -0.89 2.71 -11.01
N ARG A 79 -1.17 3.89 -11.54
CA ARG A 79 -1.98 4.02 -12.74
C ARG A 79 -1.30 3.36 -13.94
N GLU A 80 -0.02 3.59 -14.14
CA GLU A 80 0.76 2.97 -15.20
C GLU A 80 0.71 1.44 -15.11
N LYS A 81 0.76 0.90 -13.88
CA LYS A 81 0.65 -0.54 -13.61
C LYS A 81 -0.79 -1.04 -13.57
N ASN A 82 -1.75 -0.19 -13.80
CA ASN A 82 -3.16 -0.55 -13.87
C ASN A 82 -3.73 -1.13 -12.56
N VAL A 83 -3.34 -0.56 -11.41
CA VAL A 83 -3.76 -1.06 -10.10
C VAL A 83 -4.52 -0.01 -9.28
N TYR A 84 -5.59 -0.47 -8.61
CA TYR A 84 -6.23 0.22 -7.48
C TYR A 84 -5.81 -0.49 -6.20
N LYS A 85 -5.16 0.23 -5.30
CA LYS A 85 -4.74 -0.35 -4.01
C LYS A 85 -5.92 -0.51 -3.04
N LEU A 86 -6.87 0.39 -3.05
CA LEU A 86 -8.12 0.44 -2.30
C LEU A 86 -8.02 0.81 -0.82
N ASN A 87 -7.02 0.36 -0.09
CA ASN A 87 -6.84 0.72 1.32
C ASN A 87 -5.67 1.70 1.50
N ASN A 88 -5.71 2.77 0.73
CA ASN A 88 -4.71 3.84 0.85
C ASN A 88 -4.97 4.64 2.12
N ALA A 89 -3.95 4.74 2.97
CA ALA A 89 -3.98 5.55 4.19
C ALA A 89 -2.55 5.77 4.65
N LEU A 90 -2.32 6.84 5.40
CA LEU A 90 -0.99 7.10 5.98
C LEU A 90 -0.55 5.99 6.94
N SER A 91 -1.51 5.30 7.57
CA SER A 91 -1.24 4.13 8.42
C SER A 91 -0.75 2.91 7.64
N ASN A 92 -0.87 2.90 6.31
CA ASN A 92 -0.39 1.86 5.42
C ASN A 92 0.79 2.32 4.57
N MET A 93 1.51 3.33 5.03
CA MET A 93 2.67 3.88 4.35
C MET A 93 3.80 4.12 5.32
N THR A 94 5.03 4.01 4.82
CA THR A 94 6.25 4.33 5.56
C THR A 94 7.28 4.92 4.59
N MET A 95 8.47 5.24 5.10
CA MET A 95 9.56 5.79 4.27
C MET A 95 10.75 4.84 4.28
N ASN A 96 11.32 4.62 3.12
CA ASN A 96 12.60 3.93 2.95
C ASN A 96 13.62 4.94 2.43
N GLY A 97 14.42 5.47 3.33
CA GLY A 97 15.33 6.55 3.00
C GLY A 97 14.60 7.76 2.48
N GLY A 98 14.48 8.35 1.60
CA GLY A 98 13.65 9.46 1.13
C GLY A 98 12.48 9.03 0.27
N GLN A 99 12.21 7.71 0.17
CA GLN A 99 11.17 7.21 -0.73
C GLN A 99 9.97 6.66 0.02
N LEU A 100 8.78 7.04 -0.42
CA LEU A 100 7.50 6.56 0.10
C LEU A 100 7.32 5.08 -0.24
N VAL A 101 6.88 4.29 0.74
CA VAL A 101 6.57 2.86 0.57
C VAL A 101 5.16 2.59 1.06
N ALA A 102 4.31 2.06 0.19
CA ALA A 102 2.94 1.67 0.53
C ALA A 102 2.88 0.16 0.78
N PHE A 103 2.34 -0.23 1.92
CA PHE A 103 2.19 -1.64 2.29
C PHE A 103 0.72 -1.99 2.47
N ASP A 104 0.41 -3.28 2.77
CA ASP A 104 -0.92 -3.86 2.88
C ASP A 104 -1.65 -3.87 1.53
N TRP A 105 -1.33 -4.86 0.70
CA TRP A 105 -1.83 -5.01 -0.67
C TRP A 105 -2.94 -6.05 -0.82
N LYS A 106 -3.47 -6.56 0.28
CA LYS A 106 -4.45 -7.65 0.26
C LYS A 106 -5.75 -7.31 -0.47
N TRP A 107 -6.13 -6.02 -0.54
CA TRP A 107 -7.35 -5.56 -1.20
C TRP A 107 -7.13 -5.05 -2.62
N ALA A 108 -5.90 -4.98 -3.09
CA ALA A 108 -5.58 -4.38 -4.39
C ALA A 108 -6.25 -5.14 -5.55
N ARG A 109 -6.62 -4.39 -6.58
CA ARG A 109 -7.32 -4.91 -7.77
C ARG A 109 -6.81 -4.20 -9.01
N PHE A 110 -6.97 -4.84 -10.17
CA PHE A 110 -6.78 -4.15 -11.43
C PHE A 110 -7.79 -3.01 -11.56
N ARG A 111 -7.38 -1.94 -12.21
CA ARG A 111 -8.23 -0.76 -12.42
C ARG A 111 -9.43 -1.12 -13.27
N THR A 112 -10.62 -0.81 -12.76
CA THR A 112 -11.91 -0.97 -13.43
C THR A 112 -12.85 0.11 -12.91
N ASP A 113 -13.92 0.42 -13.65
CA ASP A 113 -14.91 1.39 -13.19
C ASP A 113 -15.54 1.00 -11.84
N LYS A 114 -15.59 -0.29 -11.54
CA LYS A 114 -16.16 -0.80 -10.29
C LYS A 114 -15.50 -0.25 -9.04
N TYR A 115 -14.18 -0.01 -9.07
CA TYR A 115 -13.41 0.40 -7.89
C TYR A 115 -13.00 1.87 -7.91
N LYS A 116 -13.37 2.60 -8.95
CA LYS A 116 -13.02 4.02 -9.13
C LYS A 116 -13.44 4.89 -7.94
N ASP A 117 -14.66 4.72 -7.46
CA ASP A 117 -15.20 5.53 -6.38
C ASP A 117 -14.47 5.28 -5.04
N PHE A 118 -14.02 4.06 -4.81
CA PHE A 118 -13.22 3.74 -3.62
C PHE A 118 -11.89 4.47 -3.63
N GLU A 119 -11.24 4.57 -4.78
CA GLU A 119 -9.98 5.30 -4.90
C GLU A 119 -10.19 6.80 -4.72
N ILE A 120 -11.22 7.37 -5.34
CA ILE A 120 -11.57 8.77 -5.18
C ILE A 120 -11.85 9.10 -3.71
N PHE A 121 -12.63 8.26 -3.02
CA PHE A 121 -12.91 8.42 -1.60
C PHE A 121 -11.62 8.43 -0.77
N SER A 122 -10.67 7.54 -1.10
CA SER A 122 -9.37 7.51 -0.45
C SER A 122 -8.63 8.84 -0.61
N TYR A 123 -8.64 9.42 -1.81
CA TYR A 123 -8.00 10.71 -2.05
C TYR A 123 -8.64 11.82 -1.21
N GLU A 124 -9.96 11.87 -1.16
CA GLU A 124 -10.68 12.87 -0.39
C GLU A 124 -10.45 12.72 1.11
N LYS A 125 -10.33 11.47 1.60
CA LYS A 125 -10.20 11.18 3.02
C LYS A 125 -8.85 11.58 3.62
N TRP A 126 -7.74 11.26 2.93
CA TRP A 126 -6.42 11.51 3.53
C TRP A 126 -5.53 12.43 2.72
N ILE A 127 -5.61 12.40 1.39
CA ILE A 127 -4.74 13.22 0.55
C ILE A 127 -5.10 14.70 0.67
N SER A 128 -6.38 15.01 0.88
CA SER A 128 -6.82 16.39 1.11
C SER A 128 -6.14 17.02 2.34
N LYS A 129 -5.68 16.21 3.28
CA LYS A 129 -4.93 16.68 4.46
C LYS A 129 -3.51 17.11 4.10
N ILE A 130 -2.98 16.64 2.98
CA ILE A 130 -1.67 17.04 2.48
C ILE A 130 -1.82 18.31 1.65
N ASP A 131 -2.71 18.28 0.67
CA ASP A 131 -2.94 19.38 -0.27
C ASP A 131 -4.26 19.13 -1.00
N SER A 132 -5.21 20.07 -0.85
CA SER A 132 -6.52 19.95 -1.50
C SER A 132 -6.45 19.98 -3.02
N GLU A 133 -5.48 20.70 -3.59
CA GLU A 133 -5.28 20.74 -5.04
C GLU A 133 -4.78 19.40 -5.57
N LEU A 134 -3.99 18.69 -4.78
CA LEU A 134 -3.48 17.36 -5.14
C LEU A 134 -4.63 16.38 -5.39
N VAL A 135 -5.71 16.48 -4.61
CA VAL A 135 -6.88 15.63 -4.79
C VAL A 135 -7.47 15.79 -6.19
N GLU A 136 -7.59 17.02 -6.64
CA GLU A 136 -8.14 17.31 -7.98
C GLU A 136 -7.21 16.78 -9.09
N GLU A 137 -5.89 16.93 -8.92
CA GLU A 137 -4.93 16.40 -9.87
C GLU A 137 -5.04 14.88 -9.97
N LEU A 138 -5.15 14.19 -8.83
CA LEU A 138 -5.27 12.74 -8.78
C LEU A 138 -6.59 12.25 -9.39
N LYS A 139 -7.70 12.96 -9.15
CA LYS A 139 -8.99 12.63 -9.78
C LYS A 139 -8.92 12.67 -11.30
N CYS A 140 -8.15 13.56 -11.85
CA CYS A 140 -7.96 13.64 -13.30
C CYS A 140 -7.19 12.46 -13.88
N MET A 141 -6.51 11.68 -13.05
CA MET A 141 -5.72 10.52 -13.47
C MET A 141 -6.54 9.21 -13.52
N ILE A 142 -7.76 9.24 -13.01
CA ILE A 142 -8.62 8.04 -12.90
C ILE A 142 -9.39 7.76 -14.19
#